data_b8afbea1ead8e10fb1e5dcb9ecb5acba
#
_entry.id   b8afbea1ead8e10fb1e5dcb9ecb5acba
#
_cell.length_a   1.000
_cell.length_b   1.000
_cell.length_c   1.000
_cell.angle_alpha   90.00
_cell.angle_beta   90.00
_cell.angle_gamma   90.00
#
_symmetry.space_group_name_H-M   'P 1'
#
loop_
_entity.id
_entity.type
_entity.pdbx_description
1 polymer ?
#
loop_
_entity_poly.entity_id
_entity_poly.type
_entity_poly.pdbx_seq_one_letter_code
_entity_poly.pdbx_strand_id
1 'polypeptide(L)'
;MNEPHEGMAGGPTLHVNVTLKGLLAGRFPGGRTEVEVTGGASVEALIEVLDLPRSSYIIVINGATADRGAPLSDGDHVQIHPPMAGG
;
A
#
# COMPACT_ATOMS: atom_id res chain seq x y z
N MET A 1 15.98 -17.22 21.57
CA MET A 1 15.74 -16.96 21.25
C MET A 1 15.11 -16.38 20.93
N ASN A 2 14.92 -16.22 20.77
CA ASN A 2 14.47 -15.63 20.39
C ASN A 2 13.71 -15.24 19.99
N GLU A 3 13.55 -15.10 19.72
CA GLU A 3 12.90 -14.63 19.34
C GLU A 3 11.90 -14.53 19.20
N PRO A 4 11.64 -14.65 19.25
CA PRO A 4 10.52 -14.60 18.96
C PRO A 4 9.74 -13.59 19.25
N HIS A 5 9.81 -13.08 19.70
CA HIS A 5 9.17 -12.15 19.91
C HIS A 5 8.68 -11.46 19.03
N GLU A 6 9.30 -11.44 18.52
CA GLU A 6 8.96 -10.75 17.62
C GLU A 6 7.69 -11.03 17.15
N GLY A 7 7.40 -12.04 17.00
CA GLY A 7 6.19 -12.33 16.46
C GLY A 7 5.03 -11.79 17.10
N MET A 8 5.16 -11.33 18.26
CA MET A 8 4.05 -10.87 18.87
C MET A 8 3.65 -9.61 18.40
N ALA A 9 4.47 -8.92 17.74
CA ALA A 9 4.11 -7.63 17.40
C ALA A 9 3.27 -7.65 16.21
N GLY A 10 2.21 -7.67 16.06
CA GLY A 10 1.43 -7.40 14.92
C GLY A 10 1.17 -8.47 13.92
N GLY A 11 1.60 -9.63 14.17
CA GLY A 11 1.31 -10.74 13.31
C GLY A 11 2.19 -10.83 12.08
N PRO A 12 1.77 -11.59 11.08
CA PRO A 12 2.65 -11.89 9.94
C PRO A 12 2.91 -10.68 9.08
N THR A 13 4.00 -10.77 8.33
CA THR A 13 4.33 -9.75 7.36
C THR A 13 3.54 -10.02 6.07
N LEU A 14 2.97 -8.97 5.52
CA LEU A 14 2.25 -9.06 4.27
C LEU A 14 3.10 -8.49 3.15
N HIS A 15 3.11 -9.15 2.01
CA HIS A 15 3.79 -8.63 0.82
C HIS A 15 2.73 -8.07 -0.11
N VAL A 16 2.85 -6.81 -0.43
CA VAL A 16 1.86 -6.11 -1.24
C VAL A 16 2.53 -5.56 -2.49
N ASN A 17 1.95 -5.82 -3.65
CA ASN A 17 2.46 -5.31 -4.91
C ASN A 17 1.78 -4.00 -5.20
N VAL A 18 2.54 -2.93 -5.36
CA VAL A 18 1.99 -1.60 -5.55
C VAL A 18 2.33 -1.08 -6.93
N THR A 19 1.32 -0.56 -7.62
CA THR A 19 1.52 0.13 -8.88
C THR A 19 1.06 1.56 -8.70
N LEU A 20 1.94 2.51 -8.95
CA LEU A 20 1.61 3.92 -8.89
C LEU A 20 1.31 4.41 -10.29
N LYS A 21 0.24 5.17 -10.42
CA LYS A 21 -0.24 5.63 -11.72
C LYS A 21 -0.05 7.13 -11.90
N GLY A 22 -0.18 7.59 -13.12
CA GLY A 22 -0.08 9.01 -13.42
C GLY A 22 1.27 9.57 -13.02
N LEU A 23 1.29 10.74 -12.46
CA LEU A 23 2.53 11.39 -12.08
C LEU A 23 3.21 10.66 -10.92
N LEU A 24 2.49 9.85 -10.17
CA LEU A 24 3.09 9.09 -9.09
C LEU A 24 4.02 8.01 -9.62
N ALA A 25 3.82 7.56 -10.83
CA ALA A 25 4.59 6.44 -11.37
C ALA A 25 6.08 6.74 -11.44
N GLY A 26 6.46 7.99 -11.46
CA GLY A 26 7.87 8.34 -11.50
C GLY A 26 8.63 8.07 -10.21
N ARG A 27 7.95 7.73 -9.13
CA ARG A 27 8.63 7.51 -7.85
C ARG A 27 9.40 6.20 -7.83
N PHE A 28 9.02 5.22 -8.64
CA PHE A 28 9.70 3.94 -8.68
C PHE A 28 9.90 3.50 -10.11
N PRO A 29 10.93 2.72 -10.40
CA PRO A 29 11.16 2.22 -11.76
C PRO A 29 9.93 1.47 -12.27
N GLY A 30 9.43 1.87 -13.42
CA GLY A 30 8.26 1.25 -14.00
C GLY A 30 6.97 1.52 -13.25
N GLY A 31 7.00 2.40 -12.24
CA GLY A 31 5.81 2.70 -11.46
C GLY A 31 5.40 1.60 -10.50
N ARG A 32 6.23 0.62 -10.27
CA ARG A 32 5.88 -0.51 -9.43
C ARG A 32 6.88 -0.75 -8.34
N THR A 33 6.41 -1.28 -7.23
CA THR A 33 7.27 -1.69 -6.14
C THR A 33 6.56 -2.73 -5.31
N GLU A 34 7.32 -3.49 -4.55
CA GLU A 34 6.75 -4.45 -3.62
C GLU A 34 7.08 -3.96 -2.22
N VAL A 35 6.10 -3.97 -1.35
CA VAL A 35 6.24 -3.42 -0.01
C VAL A 35 5.83 -4.47 1.00
N GLU A 36 6.54 -4.52 2.11
CA GLU A 36 6.16 -5.39 3.21
C GLU A 36 5.48 -4.54 4.27
N VAL A 37 4.33 -4.99 4.74
CA VAL A 37 3.63 -4.31 5.81
C VAL A 37 3.22 -5.32 6.86
N THR A 38 2.97 -4.84 8.06
CA THR A 38 2.58 -5.71 9.16
C THR A 38 1.14 -6.19 8.97
N GLY A 39 0.88 -7.43 9.34
CA GLY A 39 -0.48 -7.95 9.26
C GLY A 39 -1.44 -7.07 10.01
N GLY A 40 -2.61 -6.86 9.43
CA GLY A 40 -3.59 -5.94 9.98
C GLY A 40 -3.47 -4.52 9.44
N ALA A 41 -2.44 -4.25 8.64
CA ALA A 41 -2.27 -2.91 8.09
C ALA A 41 -3.37 -2.57 7.10
N SER A 42 -3.68 -1.29 7.01
CA SER A 42 -4.66 -0.79 6.06
C SER A 42 -3.96 -0.07 4.92
N VAL A 43 -4.74 0.36 3.94
CA VAL A 43 -4.22 1.17 2.83
C VAL A 43 -3.56 2.44 3.36
N GLU A 44 -4.10 3.02 4.43
CA GLU A 44 -3.52 4.22 5.02
C GLU A 44 -2.06 3.96 5.44
N ALA A 45 -1.83 2.83 6.08
CA ALA A 45 -0.47 2.48 6.50
C ALA A 45 0.44 2.28 5.31
N LEU A 46 -0.08 1.71 4.22
CA LEU A 46 0.70 1.53 3.02
C LEU A 46 1.11 2.86 2.43
N ILE A 47 0.19 3.82 2.38
CA ILE A 47 0.50 5.14 1.85
C ILE A 47 1.60 5.80 2.67
N GLU A 48 1.60 5.60 3.99
CA GLU A 48 2.64 6.14 4.84
C GLU A 48 3.98 5.50 4.58
N VAL A 49 3.99 4.19 4.41
CA VAL A 49 5.24 3.47 4.11
C VAL A 49 5.83 3.94 2.79
N LEU A 50 4.98 4.23 1.81
CA LEU A 50 5.44 4.70 0.51
C LEU A 50 5.85 6.17 0.54
N ASP A 51 5.60 6.85 1.65
CA ASP A 51 5.96 8.26 1.82
C ASP A 51 5.32 9.12 0.75
N LEU A 52 4.07 8.84 0.44
CA LEU A 52 3.34 9.63 -0.53
C LEU A 52 2.75 10.87 0.14
N PRO A 53 2.64 11.97 -0.58
CA PRO A 53 2.04 13.18 -0.01
C PRO A 53 0.60 12.94 0.41
N ARG A 54 0.13 13.74 1.37
CA ARG A 54 -1.26 13.64 1.75
C ARG A 54 -2.11 14.08 0.60
N SER A 55 -3.05 13.27 0.21
CA SER A 55 -3.93 13.60 -0.90
C SER A 55 -5.06 12.59 -0.96
N SER A 56 -6.07 12.88 -1.77
CA SER A 56 -7.21 11.98 -1.94
C SER A 56 -6.92 11.05 -3.11
N TYR A 57 -6.23 9.98 -2.83
CA TYR A 57 -5.90 9.01 -3.88
C TYR A 57 -7.07 8.10 -4.18
N ILE A 58 -7.11 7.62 -5.41
CA ILE A 58 -8.05 6.58 -5.79
C ILE A 58 -7.31 5.26 -5.64
N ILE A 59 -7.83 4.38 -4.81
CA ILE A 59 -7.18 3.13 -4.47
C ILE A 59 -7.96 1.97 -5.10
N VAL A 60 -7.23 1.09 -5.76
CA VAL A 60 -7.82 -0.12 -6.34
C VAL A 60 -7.05 -1.31 -5.81
N ILE A 61 -7.74 -2.25 -5.20
CA ILE A 61 -7.12 -3.46 -4.68
C ILE A 61 -7.68 -4.65 -5.45
N ASN A 62 -6.81 -5.37 -6.14
CA ASN A 62 -7.20 -6.55 -6.90
C ASN A 62 -8.37 -6.26 -7.84
N GLY A 63 -8.35 -5.08 -8.46
CA GLY A 63 -9.37 -4.71 -9.43
C GLY A 63 -10.62 -4.04 -8.89
N ALA A 64 -10.70 -3.84 -7.58
CA ALA A 64 -11.87 -3.21 -6.97
C ALA A 64 -11.48 -1.96 -6.21
N THR A 65 -12.27 -0.89 -6.34
CA THR A 65 -11.96 0.33 -5.60
C THR A 65 -12.08 0.08 -4.10
N ALA A 66 -11.27 0.78 -3.35
CA ALA A 66 -11.21 0.59 -1.90
C ALA A 66 -10.96 1.91 -1.21
N ASP A 67 -11.26 1.95 0.09
CA ASP A 67 -11.03 3.11 0.92
C ASP A 67 -9.67 3.06 1.57
N ARG A 68 -9.24 4.19 2.11
CA ARG A 68 -7.99 4.25 2.84
C ARG A 68 -7.97 3.34 4.05
N GLY A 69 -9.14 3.06 4.62
CA GLY A 69 -9.22 2.15 5.76
C GLY A 69 -9.32 0.69 5.40
N ALA A 70 -9.32 0.36 4.12
CA ALA A 70 -9.48 -1.03 3.70
C ALA A 70 -8.30 -1.88 4.18
N PRO A 71 -8.56 -3.08 4.67
CA PRO A 71 -7.47 -3.95 5.13
C PRO A 71 -6.71 -4.54 3.96
N LEU A 72 -5.44 -4.83 4.20
CA LEU A 72 -4.59 -5.44 3.19
C LEU A 72 -4.38 -6.91 3.51
N SER A 73 -4.15 -7.70 2.48
CA SER A 73 -3.85 -9.11 2.62
C SER A 73 -2.57 -9.42 1.86
N ASP A 74 -1.92 -10.50 2.26
CA ASP A 74 -0.69 -10.92 1.61
C ASP A 74 -0.97 -11.22 0.14
N GLY A 75 -0.12 -10.69 -0.72
CA GLY A 75 -0.25 -10.90 -2.16
C GLY A 75 -1.16 -9.92 -2.88
N ASP A 76 -1.73 -8.96 -2.15
CA ASP A 76 -2.62 -8.00 -2.80
C ASP A 76 -1.89 -7.18 -3.85
N HIS A 77 -2.64 -6.83 -4.90
CA HIS A 77 -2.18 -5.90 -5.91
C HIS A 77 -2.91 -4.59 -5.70
N VAL A 78 -2.19 -3.56 -5.32
CA VAL A 78 -2.77 -2.25 -5.02
C VAL A 78 -2.35 -1.26 -6.08
N GLN A 79 -3.32 -0.57 -6.69
CA GLN A 79 -3.03 0.52 -7.61
C GLN A 79 -3.39 1.82 -6.91
N ILE A 80 -2.53 2.79 -6.99
CA ILE A 80 -2.76 4.09 -6.38
C ILE A 80 -2.73 5.12 -7.50
N HIS A 81 -3.87 5.79 -7.71
CA HIS A 81 -4.01 6.81 -8.73
C HIS A 81 -4.03 8.17 -8.05
N PRO A 82 -3.40 9.18 -8.64
CA PRO A 82 -3.47 10.52 -8.06
C PRO A 82 -4.90 11.03 -8.17
N PRO A 83 -5.26 12.02 -7.37
CA PRO A 83 -6.59 12.59 -7.46
C PRO A 83 -6.76 13.27 -8.80
N MET A 84 -7.99 13.32 -9.26
CA MET A 84 -8.28 14.02 -10.49
C MET A 84 -8.00 15.47 -10.30
N ALA A 85 -7.22 16.02 -11.19
CA ALA A 85 -6.87 17.40 -11.03
C ALA A 85 -8.04 18.25 -11.46
N GLY A 86 -8.28 19.16 -10.67
CA GLY A 86 -9.11 20.20 -10.93
C GLY A 86 -10.19 19.98 -11.86
N GLY A 87 -10.32 19.04 -12.00
CA GLY A 87 -11.45 18.67 -12.88
C GLY A 87 -11.90 19.65 -13.23
#